data_53928836cdbe0b5ddf5d8357763cbfa6
#
_entry.id   53928836cdbe0b5ddf5d8357763cbfa6
#
_cell.length_a   1.000
_cell.length_b   1.000
_cell.length_c   1.000
_cell.angle_alpha   90.00
_cell.angle_beta   90.00
_cell.angle_gamma   90.00
#
_symmetry.space_group_name_H-M   'P 1'
#
loop_
_entity.id
_entity.type
_entity.pdbx_description
1 polymer ?
#
loop_
_entity_poly.entity_id
_entity_poly.type
_entity_poly.pdbx_seq_one_letter_code
_entity_poly.pdbx_strand_id
1 'polypeptide(L)'
;MKDLKDDELPKTYKGIYAMHKYWSKKPYNLVADYIERFSSPGDIVLDSFCGSGVTVVESVRLGRRAIGIDINPVAIFITRMGLSHIDIRDLRYTFANLKMEMQPIIDQLYHTECLNCRNPNAIVTHTIWEEDNPKEVWYRCPRCRTRKAIKEASQKDAKAALEPTNTLQWAPLTQLVENSRVNVKAGMHVSDLFTKRALVGLSLLLERIEQVQDQEIKSVLKFCFTGALPQASNMVFVIRRRGKQGGEQKAGKAEVGSWVIGYWVPSEHFEINVWRCFENRFKRILRGKREINQVIPTSAIQCSNFEQLDQVEQGYWIKTGTATSLKIPSGTVGYVFVDPPHGNRMPYLELSLMWNSWLRFESNWEEEIVISASPERQKDEEDYRKRLAAAFGEIWRVLGDNRYASIVFNSLSDDTWLSLLNSCLGTGFEIVDIQPLDYSAHSVIQDTRKQALKTDLVITCQKQIPKQARRIRFNGSELELERKLSDYLVHHPEGAETYQILNALLVSSIPTGSIYRVSSILDTLEDKFKFAQGRWCLESKG
;
A
#
# COMPACT_ATOMS: atom_id res chain seq x y z
N MET A 1 26.25 -3.34 -12.88
CA MET A 1 25.29 -2.34 -12.39
C MET A 1 25.76 -1.00 -12.91
N LYS A 2 24.99 -0.34 -13.79
CA LYS A 2 25.21 1.09 -14.03
C LYS A 2 24.97 1.79 -12.71
N ASP A 3 25.88 2.63 -12.25
CA ASP A 3 25.64 3.56 -11.16
C ASP A 3 24.51 4.51 -11.62
N LEU A 4 23.27 4.13 -11.28
CA LEU A 4 22.09 4.97 -11.50
C LEU A 4 22.32 6.26 -10.69
N LYS A 5 22.18 7.40 -11.32
CA LYS A 5 22.16 8.69 -10.61
C LYS A 5 21.06 8.64 -9.56
N ASP A 6 21.22 9.34 -8.44
CA ASP A 6 20.26 9.37 -7.32
C ASP A 6 18.81 9.67 -7.76
N ASP A 7 18.60 10.32 -8.91
CA ASP A 7 17.30 10.61 -9.50
C ASP A 7 16.67 9.44 -10.27
N GLU A 8 17.45 8.44 -10.66
CA GLU A 8 17.00 7.25 -11.39
C GLU A 8 16.60 6.10 -10.45
N LEU A 9 16.97 6.19 -9.16
CA LEU A 9 16.58 5.16 -8.18
C LEU A 9 15.08 5.18 -7.89
N PRO A 10 14.45 4.01 -7.74
CA PRO A 10 13.02 3.90 -7.41
C PRO A 10 12.65 4.63 -6.11
N LYS A 11 11.64 5.50 -6.15
CA LYS A 11 11.20 6.33 -5.02
C LYS A 11 9.74 6.03 -4.66
N THR A 12 9.50 5.32 -3.55
CA THR A 12 8.14 4.91 -3.15
C THR A 12 7.57 5.76 -2.00
N TYR A 13 8.35 6.00 -0.95
CA TYR A 13 7.89 6.65 0.28
C TYR A 13 8.65 7.96 0.56
N LYS A 14 8.73 8.86 -0.44
CA LYS A 14 9.26 10.22 -0.30
C LYS A 14 8.15 11.25 -0.50
N GLY A 15 8.34 12.45 0.04
CA GLY A 15 7.45 13.59 -0.17
C GLY A 15 5.97 13.29 0.10
N ILE A 16 5.13 13.61 -0.85
CA ILE A 16 3.68 13.37 -0.85
C ILE A 16 3.34 11.92 -0.50
N TYR A 17 4.09 10.96 -1.06
CA TYR A 17 3.83 9.53 -0.90
C TYR A 17 4.22 8.97 0.46
N ALA A 18 4.94 9.76 1.30
CA ALA A 18 5.28 9.40 2.67
C ALA A 18 4.19 9.78 3.70
N MET A 19 3.15 10.51 3.31
CA MET A 19 2.11 11.00 4.22
C MET A 19 1.33 9.87 4.89
N HIS A 20 0.98 8.83 4.14
CA HIS A 20 0.22 7.69 4.64
C HIS A 20 0.74 6.37 4.09
N LYS A 21 0.62 5.30 4.88
CA LYS A 21 0.86 3.93 4.41
C LYS A 21 -0.32 3.48 3.54
N TYR A 22 0.00 2.73 2.49
CA TYR A 22 -0.93 1.91 1.73
C TYR A 22 -0.15 0.71 1.17
N TRP A 23 -0.84 -0.35 0.83
CA TRP A 23 -0.23 -1.60 0.40
C TRP A 23 0.29 -1.51 -1.03
N SER A 24 1.35 -2.23 -1.36
CA SER A 24 1.89 -2.38 -2.73
C SER A 24 2.12 -1.09 -3.51
N LYS A 25 2.38 0.03 -2.81
CA LYS A 25 2.62 1.33 -3.44
C LYS A 25 3.79 1.27 -4.44
N LYS A 26 3.56 1.70 -5.68
CA LYS A 26 4.58 1.73 -6.74
C LYS A 26 5.50 2.95 -6.63
N PRO A 27 6.73 2.87 -7.17
CA PRO A 27 7.64 4.02 -7.24
C PRO A 27 7.07 5.11 -8.15
N TYR A 28 6.85 6.29 -7.61
CA TYR A 28 6.19 7.37 -8.32
C TYR A 28 6.99 7.89 -9.52
N ASN A 29 8.32 7.91 -9.45
CA ASN A 29 9.18 8.34 -10.56
C ASN A 29 9.07 7.37 -11.75
N LEU A 30 9.03 6.06 -11.53
CA LEU A 30 8.86 5.09 -12.61
C LEU A 30 7.45 5.15 -13.22
N VAL A 31 6.41 5.35 -12.39
CA VAL A 31 5.05 5.57 -12.89
C VAL A 31 4.97 6.85 -13.74
N ALA A 32 5.64 7.92 -13.32
CA ALA A 32 5.74 9.16 -14.08
C ALA A 32 6.35 8.95 -15.48
N ASP A 33 7.45 8.18 -15.55
CA ASP A 33 8.13 7.87 -16.84
C ASP A 33 7.19 7.12 -17.81
N TYR A 34 6.39 6.18 -17.32
CA TYR A 34 5.39 5.50 -18.14
C TYR A 34 4.28 6.45 -18.61
N ILE A 35 3.81 7.35 -17.74
CA ILE A 35 2.80 8.36 -18.11
C ILE A 35 3.35 9.29 -19.19
N GLU A 36 4.59 9.77 -19.06
CA GLU A 36 5.23 10.64 -20.05
C GLU A 36 5.43 9.94 -21.39
N ARG A 37 5.84 8.66 -21.36
CA ARG A 37 6.10 7.85 -22.56
C ARG A 37 4.84 7.57 -23.38
N PHE A 38 3.69 7.31 -22.73
CA PHE A 38 2.50 6.79 -23.40
C PHE A 38 1.32 7.78 -23.42
N SER A 39 1.50 9.00 -22.94
CA SER A 39 0.47 10.06 -23.00
C SER A 39 1.09 11.43 -23.25
N SER A 40 0.24 12.35 -23.69
CA SER A 40 0.58 13.76 -23.88
C SER A 40 -0.13 14.64 -22.84
N PRO A 41 0.38 15.86 -22.52
CA PRO A 41 -0.35 16.81 -21.73
C PRO A 41 -1.78 17.02 -22.29
N GLY A 42 -2.78 17.08 -21.38
CA GLY A 42 -4.19 17.17 -21.77
C GLY A 42 -4.88 15.82 -22.04
N ASP A 43 -4.14 14.71 -22.27
CA ASP A 43 -4.74 13.37 -22.34
C ASP A 43 -5.39 12.98 -20.99
N ILE A 44 -6.40 12.11 -21.04
CA ILE A 44 -6.98 11.49 -19.86
C ILE A 44 -6.21 10.21 -19.54
N VAL A 45 -5.64 10.13 -18.33
CA VAL A 45 -4.98 8.93 -17.79
C VAL A 45 -5.90 8.27 -16.78
N LEU A 46 -6.15 6.97 -16.95
CA LEU A 46 -7.00 6.17 -16.06
C LEU A 46 -6.17 5.20 -15.23
N ASP A 47 -6.48 5.16 -13.93
CA ASP A 47 -6.14 4.05 -13.03
C ASP A 47 -7.41 3.54 -12.34
N SER A 48 -7.90 2.38 -12.78
CA SER A 48 -9.11 1.74 -12.24
C SER A 48 -8.86 0.86 -11.01
N PHE A 49 -7.62 0.85 -10.50
CA PHE A 49 -7.17 0.21 -9.27
C PHE A 49 -6.23 1.14 -8.49
N CYS A 50 -6.64 2.41 -8.35
CA CYS A 50 -5.70 3.50 -8.06
C CYS A 50 -5.02 3.43 -6.67
N GLY A 51 -5.52 2.64 -5.74
CA GLY A 51 -4.93 2.47 -4.42
C GLY A 51 -4.64 3.80 -3.73
N SER A 52 -3.36 4.07 -3.49
CA SER A 52 -2.93 5.34 -2.88
C SER A 52 -2.75 6.49 -3.87
N GLY A 53 -3.16 6.32 -5.13
CA GLY A 53 -3.27 7.37 -6.14
C GLY A 53 -1.96 7.80 -6.79
N VAL A 54 -0.92 6.96 -6.82
CA VAL A 54 0.36 7.34 -7.44
C VAL A 54 0.17 7.76 -8.90
N THR A 55 -0.52 6.93 -9.69
CA THR A 55 -0.82 7.23 -11.10
C THR A 55 -1.61 8.53 -11.25
N VAL A 56 -2.63 8.72 -10.41
CA VAL A 56 -3.51 9.90 -10.47
C VAL A 56 -2.74 11.18 -10.14
N VAL A 57 -1.95 11.16 -9.07
CA VAL A 57 -1.16 12.32 -8.61
C VAL A 57 -0.09 12.67 -9.65
N GLU A 58 0.64 11.69 -10.18
CA GLU A 58 1.67 11.94 -11.19
C GLU A 58 1.06 12.42 -12.51
N SER A 59 -0.11 11.89 -12.92
CA SER A 59 -0.81 12.37 -14.11
C SER A 59 -1.17 13.86 -14.01
N VAL A 60 -1.75 14.28 -12.88
CA VAL A 60 -2.09 15.69 -12.65
C VAL A 60 -0.83 16.56 -12.60
N ARG A 61 0.23 16.11 -11.90
CA ARG A 61 1.52 16.81 -11.82
C ARG A 61 2.14 17.05 -13.20
N LEU A 62 1.97 16.08 -14.09
CA LEU A 62 2.51 16.13 -15.45
C LEU A 62 1.57 16.80 -16.48
N GLY A 63 0.50 17.47 -16.02
CA GLY A 63 -0.42 18.20 -16.88
C GLY A 63 -1.41 17.34 -17.67
N ARG A 64 -1.65 16.09 -17.22
CA ARG A 64 -2.70 15.22 -17.74
C ARG A 64 -3.96 15.38 -16.90
N ARG A 65 -5.12 15.12 -17.50
CA ARG A 65 -6.35 14.89 -16.75
C ARG A 65 -6.32 13.47 -16.18
N ALA A 66 -6.83 13.25 -14.98
CA ALA A 66 -6.69 11.96 -14.33
C ALA A 66 -8.02 11.38 -13.84
N ILE A 67 -8.20 10.07 -14.01
CA ILE A 67 -9.31 9.32 -13.42
C ILE A 67 -8.73 8.25 -12.50
N GLY A 68 -9.16 8.27 -11.23
CA GLY A 68 -8.81 7.25 -10.24
C GLY A 68 -10.05 6.56 -9.68
N ILE A 69 -10.11 5.24 -9.81
CA ILE A 69 -11.20 4.43 -9.26
C ILE A 69 -10.61 3.34 -8.38
N ASP A 70 -11.20 3.12 -7.23
CA ASP A 70 -10.84 2.01 -6.34
C ASP A 70 -12.07 1.55 -5.57
N ILE A 71 -12.17 0.24 -5.33
CA ILE A 71 -13.25 -0.33 -4.53
C ILE A 71 -13.14 0.03 -3.05
N ASN A 72 -11.93 0.37 -2.60
CA ASN A 72 -11.61 0.66 -1.21
C ASN A 72 -11.77 2.17 -0.90
N PRO A 73 -12.72 2.57 -0.05
CA PRO A 73 -12.96 3.99 0.23
C PRO A 73 -11.75 4.71 0.82
N VAL A 74 -10.95 4.05 1.66
CA VAL A 74 -9.75 4.68 2.21
C VAL A 74 -8.68 4.93 1.14
N ALA A 75 -8.64 4.14 0.07
CA ALA A 75 -7.75 4.39 -1.07
C ALA A 75 -8.10 5.72 -1.74
N ILE A 76 -9.36 5.96 -2.02
CA ILE A 76 -9.87 7.22 -2.59
C ILE A 76 -9.61 8.39 -1.64
N PHE A 77 -9.80 8.18 -0.33
CA PHE A 77 -9.49 9.21 0.67
C PHE A 77 -7.98 9.58 0.67
N ILE A 78 -7.09 8.59 0.62
CA ILE A 78 -5.62 8.82 0.52
C ILE A 78 -5.27 9.55 -0.77
N THR A 79 -5.85 9.13 -1.90
CA THR A 79 -5.64 9.74 -3.23
C THR A 79 -6.07 11.20 -3.23
N ARG A 80 -7.26 11.51 -2.67
CA ARG A 80 -7.73 12.88 -2.52
C ARG A 80 -6.77 13.72 -1.69
N MET A 81 -6.26 13.18 -0.58
CA MET A 81 -5.29 13.89 0.26
C MET A 81 -3.95 14.13 -0.44
N GLY A 82 -3.60 13.33 -1.45
CA GLY A 82 -2.41 13.52 -2.31
C GLY A 82 -2.57 14.61 -3.36
N LEU A 83 -3.79 15.07 -3.62
CA LEU A 83 -4.11 16.08 -4.66
C LEU A 83 -4.59 17.41 -4.08
N SER A 84 -5.27 17.40 -2.93
CA SER A 84 -5.95 18.58 -2.40
C SER A 84 -4.98 19.61 -1.84
N HIS A 85 -5.08 20.84 -2.33
CA HIS A 85 -4.43 22.02 -1.75
C HIS A 85 -5.02 22.35 -0.37
N ILE A 86 -4.24 23.01 0.47
CA ILE A 86 -4.68 23.49 1.79
C ILE A 86 -3.93 24.75 2.17
N ASP A 87 -4.58 25.72 2.80
CA ASP A 87 -3.86 26.81 3.44
C ASP A 87 -3.07 26.29 4.64
N ILE A 88 -1.75 26.40 4.54
CA ILE A 88 -0.82 25.89 5.56
C ILE A 88 -0.93 26.68 6.87
N ARG A 89 -1.30 27.97 6.82
CA ARG A 89 -1.45 28.81 8.02
C ARG A 89 -2.68 28.41 8.80
N ASP A 90 -3.81 28.24 8.10
CA ASP A 90 -5.08 27.85 8.70
C ASP A 90 -5.03 26.42 9.24
N LEU A 91 -4.39 25.49 8.52
CA LEU A 91 -4.13 24.14 8.99
C LEU A 91 -3.29 24.14 10.29
N ARG A 92 -2.23 24.95 10.35
CA ARG A 92 -1.39 25.06 11.56
C ARG A 92 -2.13 25.73 12.72
N TYR A 93 -2.91 26.74 12.45
CA TYR A 93 -3.72 27.42 13.45
C TYR A 93 -4.76 26.47 14.06
N THR A 94 -5.52 25.78 13.23
CA THR A 94 -6.52 24.79 13.67
C THR A 94 -5.87 23.64 14.47
N PHE A 95 -4.72 23.14 14.00
CA PHE A 95 -3.98 22.13 14.76
C PHE A 95 -3.47 22.66 16.10
N ALA A 96 -3.02 23.91 16.20
CA ALA A 96 -2.57 24.51 17.46
C ALA A 96 -3.74 24.62 18.46
N ASN A 97 -4.92 25.02 18.02
CA ASN A 97 -6.12 25.04 18.86
C ASN A 97 -6.51 23.64 19.32
N LEU A 98 -6.56 22.68 18.40
CA LEU A 98 -6.81 21.25 18.73
C LEU A 98 -5.78 20.73 19.75
N LYS A 99 -4.51 21.13 19.61
CA LYS A 99 -3.45 20.76 20.57
C LYS A 99 -3.69 21.34 21.95
N MET A 100 -4.05 22.62 22.05
CA MET A 100 -4.32 23.25 23.35
C MET A 100 -5.49 22.57 24.09
N GLU A 101 -6.50 22.15 23.35
CA GLU A 101 -7.68 21.50 23.93
C GLU A 101 -7.43 20.02 24.26
N MET A 102 -6.91 19.26 23.31
CA MET A 102 -6.91 17.80 23.40
C MET A 102 -5.65 17.21 24.04
N GLN A 103 -4.48 17.84 23.88
CA GLN A 103 -3.26 17.28 24.45
C GLN A 103 -3.34 17.14 25.99
N PRO A 104 -3.83 18.12 26.77
CA PRO A 104 -3.97 17.97 28.21
C PRO A 104 -4.91 16.83 28.61
N ILE A 105 -6.04 16.68 27.91
CA ILE A 105 -7.03 15.63 28.15
C ILE A 105 -6.42 14.25 27.87
N ILE A 106 -5.74 14.10 26.74
CA ILE A 106 -5.08 12.82 26.39
C ILE A 106 -3.90 12.54 27.32
N ASP A 107 -3.05 13.54 27.62
CA ASP A 107 -1.91 13.37 28.51
C ASP A 107 -2.36 12.96 29.94
N GLN A 108 -3.56 13.36 30.39
CA GLN A 108 -4.14 12.92 31.65
C GLN A 108 -4.37 11.41 31.73
N LEU A 109 -4.76 10.79 30.60
CA LEU A 109 -4.88 9.32 30.51
C LEU A 109 -3.52 8.61 30.66
N TYR A 110 -2.43 9.32 30.45
CA TYR A 110 -1.05 8.81 30.44
C TYR A 110 -0.21 9.39 31.61
N HIS A 111 -0.82 9.81 32.70
CA HIS A 111 -0.07 10.29 33.86
C HIS A 111 0.66 9.17 34.60
N THR A 112 1.85 9.48 35.10
CA THR A 112 2.66 8.61 35.96
C THR A 112 3.47 9.42 36.98
N GLU A 113 3.97 8.78 38.02
CA GLU A 113 4.87 9.42 38.96
C GLU A 113 6.31 9.45 38.44
N CYS A 114 6.93 10.62 38.48
CA CYS A 114 8.34 10.80 38.16
C CYS A 114 9.24 10.30 39.30
N LEU A 115 10.13 9.35 39.06
CA LEU A 115 11.06 8.83 40.06
C LEU A 115 12.06 9.88 40.55
N ASN A 116 12.39 10.89 39.74
CA ASN A 116 13.38 11.91 40.07
C ASN A 116 12.84 13.02 40.98
N CYS A 117 11.64 13.54 40.72
CA CYS A 117 11.10 14.69 41.46
C CYS A 117 9.72 14.44 42.08
N ARG A 118 9.24 13.20 42.06
CA ARG A 118 7.95 12.76 42.63
C ARG A 118 6.73 13.51 42.06
N ASN A 119 6.87 14.14 40.90
CA ASN A 119 5.73 14.74 40.21
C ASN A 119 4.75 13.66 39.76
N PRO A 120 3.47 13.67 40.22
CA PRO A 120 2.48 12.66 39.82
C PRO A 120 1.98 12.82 38.39
N ASN A 121 2.28 13.95 37.76
CA ASN A 121 1.82 14.32 36.42
C ASN A 121 2.95 14.24 35.38
N ALA A 122 3.92 13.35 35.58
CA ALA A 122 4.82 12.98 34.48
C ALA A 122 4.03 12.21 33.42
N ILE A 123 4.43 12.33 32.15
CA ILE A 123 3.61 11.88 31.00
C ILE A 123 4.26 10.65 30.38
N VAL A 124 3.55 9.54 30.41
CA VAL A 124 3.92 8.31 29.72
C VAL A 124 3.93 8.55 28.21
N THR A 125 5.04 8.20 27.58
CA THR A 125 5.23 8.27 26.12
C THR A 125 5.07 6.92 25.46
N HIS A 126 5.50 5.85 26.16
CA HIS A 126 5.39 4.46 25.73
C HIS A 126 5.20 3.56 26.95
N THR A 127 4.41 2.52 26.79
CA THR A 127 4.30 1.42 27.76
C THR A 127 4.63 0.12 27.03
N ILE A 128 5.50 -0.71 27.60
CA ILE A 128 5.71 -2.07 27.14
C ILE A 128 4.71 -2.97 27.87
N TRP A 129 3.95 -3.70 27.09
CA TRP A 129 3.02 -4.72 27.57
C TRP A 129 3.62 -6.10 27.33
N GLU A 130 3.37 -7.00 28.21
CA GLU A 130 3.59 -8.43 28.05
C GLU A 130 2.23 -9.10 28.25
N GLU A 131 1.68 -9.61 27.14
CA GLU A 131 0.27 -10.01 27.07
C GLU A 131 -0.65 -8.87 27.51
N ASP A 132 -1.45 -9.05 28.57
CA ASP A 132 -2.40 -8.07 29.07
C ASP A 132 -1.85 -7.24 30.25
N ASN A 133 -0.53 -7.33 30.53
CA ASN A 133 0.09 -6.66 31.68
C ASN A 133 1.11 -5.60 31.27
N PRO A 134 0.97 -4.34 31.71
CA PRO A 134 2.00 -3.33 31.51
C PRO A 134 3.22 -3.66 32.39
N LYS A 135 4.40 -3.73 31.78
CA LYS A 135 5.67 -4.10 32.43
C LYS A 135 6.61 -2.93 32.61
N GLU A 136 6.75 -2.09 31.61
CA GLU A 136 7.72 -1.01 31.61
C GLU A 136 7.08 0.28 31.08
N VAL A 137 7.41 1.40 31.70
CA VAL A 137 6.87 2.72 31.35
C VAL A 137 8.00 3.66 30.97
N TRP A 138 7.94 4.23 29.80
CA TRP A 138 8.81 5.32 29.35
C TRP A 138 8.06 6.64 29.49
N TYR A 139 8.66 7.62 30.16
CA TYR A 139 7.97 8.87 30.43
C TYR A 139 8.86 10.09 30.24
N ARG A 140 8.25 11.26 30.12
CA ARG A 140 8.85 12.59 30.24
C ARG A 140 8.26 13.30 31.47
N CYS A 141 9.05 14.14 32.13
CA CYS A 141 8.56 14.94 33.23
C CYS A 141 8.70 16.43 32.94
N PRO A 142 7.61 17.20 32.85
CA PRO A 142 7.68 18.63 32.59
C PRO A 142 8.28 19.41 33.76
N ARG A 143 8.08 18.95 35.01
CA ARG A 143 8.55 19.64 36.22
C ARG A 143 10.08 19.64 36.33
N CYS A 144 10.74 18.48 36.28
CA CYS A 144 12.19 18.37 36.33
C CYS A 144 12.87 18.34 34.95
N ARG A 145 12.11 18.58 33.87
CA ARG A 145 12.58 18.63 32.48
C ARG A 145 13.24 17.33 31.98
N THR A 146 12.99 16.21 32.63
CA THR A 146 13.43 14.90 32.13
C THR A 146 12.75 14.59 30.83
N ARG A 147 13.53 14.44 29.74
CA ARG A 147 13.01 14.18 28.40
C ARG A 147 12.63 12.73 28.17
N LYS A 148 13.38 11.79 28.77
CA LYS A 148 13.14 10.36 28.74
C LYS A 148 13.65 9.71 30.01
N ALA A 149 12.78 9.01 30.72
CA ALA A 149 13.11 8.09 31.79
C ALA A 149 12.35 6.78 31.60
N ILE A 150 12.85 5.72 32.17
CA ILE A 150 12.30 4.36 32.09
C ILE A 150 12.17 3.83 33.51
N LYS A 151 11.04 3.17 33.77
CA LYS A 151 10.80 2.49 35.06
C LYS A 151 9.94 1.25 34.84
N GLU A 152 9.98 0.32 35.76
CA GLU A 152 8.96 -0.73 35.86
C GLU A 152 7.57 -0.11 36.08
N ALA A 153 6.54 -0.73 35.52
CA ALA A 153 5.18 -0.28 35.71
C ALA A 153 4.74 -0.54 37.16
N SER A 154 4.34 0.51 37.88
CA SER A 154 3.75 0.38 39.20
C SER A 154 2.29 -0.07 39.13
N GLN A 155 1.71 -0.53 40.24
CA GLN A 155 0.28 -0.84 40.33
C GLN A 155 -0.60 0.35 39.90
N LYS A 156 -0.16 1.59 40.19
CA LYS A 156 -0.87 2.81 39.79
C LYS A 156 -0.81 2.99 38.25
N ASP A 157 0.32 2.70 37.61
CA ASP A 157 0.47 2.74 36.16
C ASP A 157 -0.41 1.68 35.50
N ALA A 158 -0.44 0.46 36.03
CA ALA A 158 -1.28 -0.63 35.56
C ALA A 158 -2.77 -0.27 35.66
N LYS A 159 -3.21 0.25 36.80
CA LYS A 159 -4.60 0.70 36.99
C LYS A 159 -4.98 1.78 35.98
N ALA A 160 -4.15 2.80 35.78
CA ALA A 160 -4.40 3.88 34.84
C ALA A 160 -4.49 3.37 33.37
N ALA A 161 -3.76 2.31 33.03
CA ALA A 161 -3.78 1.72 31.71
C ALA A 161 -5.00 0.82 31.46
N LEU A 162 -5.42 0.06 32.49
CA LEU A 162 -6.52 -0.91 32.40
C LEU A 162 -7.90 -0.28 32.67
N GLU A 163 -7.94 0.76 33.51
CA GLU A 163 -9.15 1.45 33.99
C GLU A 163 -9.04 2.96 33.73
N PRO A 164 -9.10 3.42 32.45
CA PRO A 164 -9.01 4.85 32.15
C PRO A 164 -10.14 5.63 32.80
N THR A 165 -9.84 6.83 33.31
CA THR A 165 -10.81 7.68 34.06
C THR A 165 -11.93 8.24 33.18
N ASN A 166 -11.69 8.40 31.87
CA ASN A 166 -12.68 8.91 30.94
C ASN A 166 -13.48 7.75 30.36
N THR A 167 -14.79 7.99 30.13
CA THR A 167 -15.66 7.02 29.52
C THR A 167 -15.42 6.97 28.00
N LEU A 168 -15.36 5.76 27.46
CA LEU A 168 -15.33 5.55 26.01
C LEU A 168 -16.67 5.95 25.41
N GLN A 169 -16.68 6.97 24.54
CA GLN A 169 -17.89 7.45 23.89
C GLN A 169 -18.28 6.54 22.70
N TRP A 170 -17.28 6.19 21.88
CA TRP A 170 -17.47 5.35 20.72
C TRP A 170 -16.15 4.68 20.31
N ALA A 171 -16.24 3.47 19.83
CA ALA A 171 -15.14 2.77 19.14
C ALA A 171 -15.70 1.87 18.05
N PRO A 172 -14.95 1.57 16.99
CA PRO A 172 -15.40 0.66 15.95
C PRO A 172 -15.50 -0.78 16.49
N LEU A 173 -16.71 -1.34 16.47
CA LEU A 173 -17.00 -2.74 16.83
C LEU A 173 -17.04 -3.65 15.60
N THR A 174 -16.44 -3.21 14.49
CA THR A 174 -16.36 -4.01 13.26
C THR A 174 -15.49 -5.24 13.52
N GLN A 175 -16.06 -6.42 13.27
CA GLN A 175 -15.32 -7.67 13.34
C GLN A 175 -14.30 -7.74 12.21
N LEU A 176 -13.09 -8.18 12.54
CA LEU A 176 -12.03 -8.44 11.56
C LEU A 176 -12.31 -9.74 10.82
N VAL A 177 -12.02 -9.77 9.53
CA VAL A 177 -12.25 -10.96 8.69
C VAL A 177 -11.09 -11.94 8.87
N GLU A 178 -11.43 -13.18 9.21
CA GLU A 178 -10.46 -14.28 9.29
C GLU A 178 -9.96 -14.65 7.89
N ASN A 179 -8.65 -14.61 7.70
CA ASN A 179 -8.01 -14.95 6.44
C ASN A 179 -6.58 -15.47 6.73
N SER A 180 -6.13 -16.47 6.01
CA SER A 180 -4.78 -17.04 6.17
C SER A 180 -3.63 -16.04 5.88
N ARG A 181 -3.93 -14.88 5.28
CA ARG A 181 -2.97 -13.80 5.01
C ARG A 181 -2.90 -12.74 6.10
N VAL A 182 -3.77 -12.81 7.10
CA VAL A 182 -3.83 -11.88 8.24
C VAL A 182 -3.81 -12.65 9.56
N ASN A 183 -3.34 -12.01 10.63
CA ASN A 183 -3.20 -12.64 11.95
C ASN A 183 -4.44 -12.38 12.83
N VAL A 184 -5.63 -12.51 12.24
CA VAL A 184 -6.90 -12.30 12.94
C VAL A 184 -7.29 -13.58 13.65
N LYS A 185 -7.67 -13.45 14.93
CA LYS A 185 -8.25 -14.55 15.72
C LYS A 185 -9.78 -14.52 15.59
N ALA A 186 -10.42 -15.67 15.77
CA ALA A 186 -11.88 -15.78 15.74
C ALA A 186 -12.56 -14.78 16.69
N GLY A 187 -13.53 -14.05 16.17
CA GLY A 187 -14.29 -13.05 16.91
C GLY A 187 -13.55 -11.74 17.23
N MET A 188 -12.34 -11.54 16.70
CA MET A 188 -11.56 -10.32 16.94
C MET A 188 -12.18 -9.11 16.25
N HIS A 189 -12.25 -7.98 16.95
CA HIS A 189 -12.77 -6.71 16.45
C HIS A 189 -11.65 -5.68 16.26
N VAL A 190 -11.93 -4.63 15.50
CA VAL A 190 -10.99 -3.51 15.31
C VAL A 190 -10.62 -2.84 16.64
N SER A 191 -11.54 -2.77 17.61
CA SER A 191 -11.26 -2.27 18.95
C SER A 191 -10.18 -3.06 19.71
N ASP A 192 -10.07 -4.38 19.46
CA ASP A 192 -9.13 -5.24 20.18
C ASP A 192 -7.67 -4.99 19.76
N LEU A 193 -7.46 -4.23 18.69
CA LEU A 193 -6.14 -3.78 18.28
C LEU A 193 -5.56 -2.69 19.18
N PHE A 194 -6.31 -2.19 20.16
CA PHE A 194 -5.91 -1.03 20.98
C PHE A 194 -6.09 -1.33 22.46
N THR A 195 -5.27 -0.72 23.31
CA THR A 195 -5.52 -0.70 24.76
C THR A 195 -6.77 0.12 25.06
N LYS A 196 -7.41 -0.15 26.20
CA LYS A 196 -8.60 0.61 26.66
C LYS A 196 -8.33 2.12 26.71
N ARG A 197 -7.17 2.50 27.24
CA ARG A 197 -6.72 3.89 27.34
C ARG A 197 -6.51 4.53 25.95
N ALA A 198 -5.90 3.80 25.02
CA ALA A 198 -5.73 4.27 23.65
C ALA A 198 -7.08 4.46 22.93
N LEU A 199 -8.03 3.54 23.11
CA LEU A 199 -9.38 3.67 22.55
C LEU A 199 -10.08 4.94 23.05
N VAL A 200 -10.04 5.21 24.34
CA VAL A 200 -10.60 6.45 24.92
C VAL A 200 -9.95 7.68 24.31
N GLY A 201 -8.60 7.71 24.25
CA GLY A 201 -7.88 8.85 23.67
C GLY A 201 -8.16 9.06 22.19
N LEU A 202 -8.26 7.98 21.41
CA LEU A 202 -8.60 8.03 19.99
C LEU A 202 -10.05 8.47 19.77
N SER A 203 -10.99 7.98 20.57
CA SER A 203 -12.40 8.37 20.49
C SER A 203 -12.58 9.87 20.73
N LEU A 204 -12.04 10.39 21.82
CA LEU A 204 -12.11 11.82 22.16
C LEU A 204 -11.45 12.70 21.08
N LEU A 205 -10.29 12.25 20.56
CA LEU A 205 -9.60 12.98 19.49
C LEU A 205 -10.42 13.04 18.21
N LEU A 206 -10.99 11.91 17.77
CA LEU A 206 -11.81 11.85 16.57
C LEU A 206 -13.07 12.71 16.71
N GLU A 207 -13.77 12.61 17.84
CA GLU A 207 -14.94 13.42 18.14
C GLU A 207 -14.64 14.91 18.00
N ARG A 208 -13.49 15.36 18.55
CA ARG A 208 -13.10 16.76 18.44
C ARG A 208 -12.69 17.17 17.03
N ILE A 209 -12.05 16.28 16.26
CA ILE A 209 -11.77 16.50 14.84
C ILE A 209 -13.06 16.67 14.04
N GLU A 210 -14.11 15.90 14.34
CA GLU A 210 -15.42 16.00 13.65
C GLU A 210 -16.11 17.37 13.87
N GLN A 211 -15.79 18.08 14.94
CA GLN A 211 -16.32 19.41 15.23
C GLN A 211 -15.61 20.54 14.46
N VAL A 212 -14.50 20.25 13.79
CA VAL A 212 -13.83 21.25 12.94
C VAL A 212 -14.75 21.67 11.79
N GLN A 213 -14.94 22.98 11.63
CA GLN A 213 -15.91 23.52 10.66
C GLN A 213 -15.41 23.41 9.22
N ASP A 214 -14.17 23.79 8.98
CA ASP A 214 -13.55 23.69 7.65
C ASP A 214 -13.40 22.23 7.24
N GLN A 215 -14.06 21.84 6.16
CA GLN A 215 -14.15 20.44 5.72
C GLN A 215 -12.81 19.93 5.15
N GLU A 216 -12.02 20.79 4.51
CA GLU A 216 -10.72 20.39 3.99
C GLU A 216 -9.70 20.21 5.12
N ILE A 217 -9.67 21.13 6.08
CA ILE A 217 -8.84 20.99 7.30
C ILE A 217 -9.27 19.76 8.10
N LYS A 218 -10.59 19.55 8.29
CA LYS A 218 -11.14 18.36 8.94
C LYS A 218 -10.63 17.08 8.24
N SER A 219 -10.69 17.04 6.91
CA SER A 219 -10.22 15.90 6.12
C SER A 219 -8.72 15.65 6.32
N VAL A 220 -7.89 16.70 6.35
CA VAL A 220 -6.45 16.56 6.64
C VAL A 220 -6.20 16.08 8.06
N LEU A 221 -6.97 16.52 9.05
CA LEU A 221 -6.84 16.05 10.44
C LEU A 221 -7.31 14.59 10.57
N LYS A 222 -8.38 14.16 9.89
CA LYS A 222 -8.77 12.75 9.77
C LYS A 222 -7.68 11.90 9.10
N PHE A 223 -7.01 12.45 8.10
CA PHE A 223 -5.88 11.80 7.46
C PHE A 223 -4.66 11.66 8.39
N CYS A 224 -4.43 12.65 9.26
CA CYS A 224 -3.45 12.52 10.34
C CYS A 224 -3.87 11.44 11.34
N PHE A 225 -5.14 11.38 11.69
CA PHE A 225 -5.72 10.41 12.61
C PHE A 225 -5.54 8.98 12.08
N THR A 226 -6.01 8.68 10.87
CA THR A 226 -5.87 7.33 10.27
C THR A 226 -4.41 6.92 10.12
N GLY A 227 -3.54 7.86 9.72
CA GLY A 227 -2.11 7.60 9.63
C GLY A 227 -1.45 7.34 10.99
N ALA A 228 -2.05 7.77 12.13
CA ALA A 228 -1.56 7.53 13.48
C ALA A 228 -2.03 6.19 14.06
N LEU A 229 -3.19 5.65 13.63
CA LEU A 229 -3.80 4.43 14.18
C LEU A 229 -2.83 3.24 14.31
N PRO A 230 -2.05 2.87 13.27
CA PRO A 230 -1.16 1.72 13.38
C PRO A 230 -0.08 1.89 14.45
N GLN A 231 0.37 3.12 14.70
CA GLN A 231 1.37 3.43 15.73
C GLN A 231 0.75 3.52 17.13
N ALA A 232 -0.54 3.83 17.22
CA ALA A 232 -1.27 3.88 18.49
C ALA A 232 -1.85 2.51 18.89
N SER A 233 -1.71 1.49 18.02
CA SER A 233 -2.22 0.14 18.25
C SER A 233 -1.21 -0.76 18.96
N ASN A 234 -1.67 -1.91 19.43
CA ASN A 234 -0.88 -2.98 20.05
C ASN A 234 -0.02 -3.76 19.02
N MET A 235 -0.07 -3.40 17.74
CA MET A 235 0.71 -4.06 16.69
C MET A 235 2.19 -3.63 16.66
N VAL A 236 2.62 -2.66 17.48
CA VAL A 236 3.99 -2.16 17.50
C VAL A 236 4.86 -3.08 18.35
N PHE A 237 5.72 -3.88 17.71
CA PHE A 237 6.56 -4.85 18.41
C PHE A 237 7.76 -4.23 19.11
N VAL A 238 8.28 -4.93 20.13
CA VAL A 238 9.48 -4.56 20.88
C VAL A 238 10.70 -5.20 20.24
N ILE A 239 11.71 -4.37 19.91
CA ILE A 239 13.01 -4.86 19.44
C ILE A 239 13.94 -4.95 20.66
N ARG A 240 14.47 -6.15 20.92
CA ARG A 240 15.52 -6.36 21.92
C ARG A 240 16.79 -6.81 21.21
N ARG A 241 17.75 -5.89 21.06
CA ARG A 241 19.06 -6.24 20.48
C ARG A 241 19.84 -7.07 21.49
N ARG A 242 20.16 -8.30 21.15
CA ARG A 242 21.02 -9.16 21.95
C ARG A 242 22.47 -8.65 21.86
N GLY A 243 22.99 -8.06 22.95
CA GLY A 243 24.41 -7.71 23.06
C GLY A 243 25.22 -8.92 23.55
N LYS A 244 26.34 -9.24 22.90
CA LYS A 244 27.34 -10.14 23.46
C LYS A 244 28.28 -9.33 24.35
N GLN A 245 28.22 -9.50 25.65
CA GLN A 245 29.25 -9.03 26.58
C GLN A 245 29.63 -10.20 27.50
N GLY A 246 30.87 -10.68 27.41
CA GLY A 246 31.45 -11.66 28.32
C GLY A 246 30.84 -13.07 28.29
N GLY A 247 30.34 -13.54 27.15
CA GLY A 247 29.81 -14.91 27.00
C GLY A 247 28.37 -15.13 27.48
N GLU A 248 27.76 -14.22 28.25
CA GLU A 248 26.36 -14.27 28.66
C GLU A 248 25.48 -13.37 27.77
N GLN A 249 24.33 -13.90 27.35
CA GLN A 249 23.30 -13.14 26.61
C GLN A 249 22.56 -12.21 27.58
N LYS A 250 22.96 -10.94 27.66
CA LYS A 250 22.17 -9.93 28.36
C LYS A 250 21.04 -9.42 27.45
N ALA A 251 19.83 -9.38 27.96
CA ALA A 251 18.70 -8.73 27.30
C ALA A 251 19.04 -7.25 27.04
N GLY A 252 19.14 -6.86 25.77
CA GLY A 252 19.44 -5.49 25.38
C GLY A 252 18.30 -4.52 25.73
N LYS A 253 18.59 -3.22 25.72
CA LYS A 253 17.56 -2.18 25.88
C LYS A 253 16.46 -2.35 24.82
N ALA A 254 15.20 -2.20 25.25
CA ALA A 254 14.07 -2.21 24.36
C ALA A 254 14.13 -1.00 23.39
N GLU A 255 13.85 -1.26 22.12
CA GLU A 255 13.68 -0.24 21.08
C GLU A 255 12.30 -0.38 20.47
N VAL A 256 11.70 0.76 20.06
CA VAL A 256 10.39 0.77 19.40
C VAL A 256 10.54 0.21 18.00
N GLY A 257 9.87 -0.89 17.76
CA GLY A 257 9.79 -1.50 16.43
C GLY A 257 8.80 -0.79 15.51
N SER A 258 8.53 -1.43 14.40
CA SER A 258 7.44 -1.04 13.50
C SER A 258 6.15 -1.79 13.90
N TRP A 259 5.05 -1.45 13.29
CA TRP A 259 3.87 -2.30 13.29
C TRP A 259 3.93 -3.24 12.07
N VAL A 260 3.32 -4.41 12.19
CA VAL A 260 3.30 -5.43 11.13
C VAL A 260 1.96 -5.43 10.42
N ILE A 261 2.00 -5.54 9.10
CA ILE A 261 0.80 -5.67 8.26
C ILE A 261 0.06 -6.96 8.64
N GLY A 262 -1.27 -6.93 8.65
CA GLY A 262 -2.10 -8.10 8.87
C GLY A 262 -2.53 -8.33 10.32
N TYR A 263 -2.60 -7.27 11.11
CA TYR A 263 -3.21 -7.28 12.46
C TYR A 263 -2.50 -8.19 13.47
N TRP A 264 -1.21 -8.42 13.29
CA TRP A 264 -0.43 -9.18 14.26
C TRP A 264 -0.18 -8.34 15.52
N VAL A 265 -0.71 -8.81 16.63
CA VAL A 265 -0.45 -8.30 17.96
C VAL A 265 0.55 -9.22 18.64
N PRO A 266 1.82 -8.80 18.82
CA PRO A 266 2.82 -9.60 19.51
C PRO A 266 2.53 -9.70 21.00
N SER A 267 3.00 -10.78 21.64
CA SER A 267 2.88 -10.95 23.11
C SER A 267 3.61 -9.84 23.87
N GLU A 268 4.74 -9.36 23.37
CA GLU A 268 5.42 -8.18 23.88
C GLU A 268 5.28 -7.03 22.87
N HIS A 269 4.56 -5.97 23.25
CA HIS A 269 4.25 -4.86 22.35
C HIS A 269 4.32 -3.51 23.04
N PHE A 270 4.45 -2.45 22.24
CA PHE A 270 4.34 -1.08 22.71
C PHE A 270 2.91 -0.56 22.60
N GLU A 271 2.45 0.10 23.65
CA GLU A 271 1.42 1.12 23.58
C GLU A 271 2.13 2.49 23.54
N ILE A 272 1.83 3.29 22.53
CA ILE A 272 2.39 4.64 22.36
C ILE A 272 1.30 5.67 22.65
N ASN A 273 1.63 6.72 23.41
CA ASN A 273 0.71 7.81 23.71
C ASN A 273 0.03 8.34 22.43
N VAL A 274 -1.30 8.36 22.44
CA VAL A 274 -2.14 8.70 21.28
C VAL A 274 -1.81 10.08 20.73
N TRP A 275 -1.68 11.10 21.60
CA TRP A 275 -1.35 12.45 21.15
C TRP A 275 0.01 12.48 20.44
N ARG A 276 0.99 11.77 20.97
CA ARG A 276 2.32 11.65 20.36
C ARG A 276 2.27 11.04 18.96
N CYS A 277 1.49 9.98 18.76
CA CYS A 277 1.29 9.36 17.46
C CYS A 277 0.67 10.35 16.48
N PHE A 278 -0.39 11.05 16.88
CA PHE A 278 -1.11 12.02 16.08
C PHE A 278 -0.24 13.23 15.71
N GLU A 279 0.46 13.85 16.68
CA GLU A 279 1.33 15.00 16.42
C GLU A 279 2.49 14.65 15.49
N ASN A 280 3.10 13.47 15.65
CA ASN A 280 4.16 13.01 14.75
C ASN A 280 3.64 12.80 13.32
N ARG A 281 2.42 12.29 13.17
CA ARG A 281 1.78 12.15 11.86
C ARG A 281 1.46 13.50 11.25
N PHE A 282 0.93 14.43 12.02
CA PHE A 282 0.67 15.80 11.57
C PHE A 282 1.93 16.47 11.01
N LYS A 283 3.06 16.39 11.74
CA LYS A 283 4.35 16.95 11.27
C LYS A 283 4.78 16.40 9.91
N ARG A 284 4.53 15.11 9.66
CA ARG A 284 4.84 14.46 8.37
C ARG A 284 3.88 14.92 7.27
N ILE A 285 2.58 14.93 7.55
CA ILE A 285 1.55 15.35 6.60
C ILE A 285 1.69 16.82 6.26
N LEU A 286 2.00 17.69 7.21
CA LEU A 286 2.26 19.11 6.96
C LEU A 286 3.40 19.33 5.96
N ARG A 287 4.45 18.50 5.99
CA ARG A 287 5.52 18.56 4.96
C ARG A 287 5.02 18.16 3.59
N GLY A 288 4.28 17.03 3.50
CA GLY A 288 3.70 16.60 2.23
C GLY A 288 2.68 17.59 1.66
N LYS A 289 1.86 18.24 2.51
CA LYS A 289 0.91 19.28 2.07
C LYS A 289 1.60 20.53 1.52
N ARG A 290 2.74 20.93 2.09
CA ARG A 290 3.56 22.01 1.51
C ARG A 290 4.09 21.64 0.13
N GLU A 291 4.52 20.41 -0.06
CA GLU A 291 4.99 19.91 -1.35
C GLU A 291 3.83 19.86 -2.37
N ILE A 292 2.66 19.36 -1.99
CA ILE A 292 1.45 19.36 -2.85
C ILE A 292 1.16 20.76 -3.36
N ASN A 293 1.14 21.77 -2.47
CA ASN A 293 0.89 23.16 -2.84
C ASN A 293 1.93 23.73 -3.83
N GLN A 294 3.09 23.09 -3.96
CA GLN A 294 4.16 23.51 -4.89
C GLN A 294 4.10 22.77 -6.22
N VAL A 295 3.74 21.46 -6.21
CA VAL A 295 3.92 20.60 -7.39
C VAL A 295 2.61 20.24 -8.09
N ILE A 296 1.48 20.31 -7.41
CA ILE A 296 0.16 20.13 -8.02
C ILE A 296 -0.31 21.49 -8.55
N PRO A 297 -0.69 21.60 -9.83
CA PRO A 297 -1.19 22.85 -10.37
C PRO A 297 -2.43 23.36 -9.61
N THR A 298 -2.46 24.64 -9.27
CA THR A 298 -3.64 25.25 -8.60
C THR A 298 -4.86 25.29 -9.52
N SER A 299 -4.66 25.19 -10.83
CA SER A 299 -5.70 25.07 -11.85
C SER A 299 -6.34 23.68 -11.92
N ALA A 300 -5.75 22.65 -11.27
CA ALA A 300 -6.29 21.31 -11.30
C ALA A 300 -7.57 21.21 -10.45
N ILE A 301 -8.69 20.96 -11.11
CA ILE A 301 -10.02 20.93 -10.50
C ILE A 301 -10.42 19.50 -10.16
N GLN A 302 -10.91 19.27 -8.95
CA GLN A 302 -11.58 18.03 -8.60
C GLN A 302 -12.96 17.99 -9.24
N CYS A 303 -13.19 17.04 -10.16
CA CYS A 303 -14.44 16.86 -10.87
C CYS A 303 -15.33 15.81 -10.17
N SER A 304 -16.65 15.96 -10.31
CA SER A 304 -17.64 15.05 -9.73
C SER A 304 -17.97 13.86 -10.64
N ASN A 305 -17.75 14.00 -11.94
CA ASN A 305 -18.04 13.00 -12.97
C ASN A 305 -17.15 13.21 -14.20
N PHE A 306 -17.32 12.32 -15.18
CA PHE A 306 -16.56 12.38 -16.44
C PHE A 306 -16.91 13.64 -17.26
N GLU A 307 -18.18 13.99 -17.33
CA GLU A 307 -18.66 15.15 -18.13
C GLU A 307 -18.00 16.44 -17.67
N GLN A 308 -17.85 16.64 -16.36
CA GLN A 308 -17.13 17.79 -15.82
C GLN A 308 -15.63 17.72 -16.12
N LEU A 309 -15.02 16.52 -16.02
CA LEU A 309 -13.60 16.33 -16.33
C LEU A 309 -13.30 16.63 -17.80
N ASP A 310 -14.21 16.30 -18.70
CA ASP A 310 -14.04 16.53 -20.13
C ASP A 310 -14.10 18.02 -20.51
N GLN A 311 -14.75 18.86 -19.70
CA GLN A 311 -14.89 20.29 -19.91
C GLN A 311 -13.71 21.12 -19.39
N VAL A 312 -12.80 20.54 -18.59
CA VAL A 312 -11.68 21.27 -17.98
C VAL A 312 -10.36 20.94 -18.66
N GLU A 313 -9.46 21.91 -18.75
CA GLU A 313 -8.12 21.68 -19.29
C GLU A 313 -7.25 20.86 -18.33
N GLN A 314 -7.40 21.11 -17.01
CA GLN A 314 -6.69 20.39 -15.97
C GLN A 314 -7.66 19.98 -14.86
N GLY A 315 -7.67 18.71 -14.53
CA GLY A 315 -8.57 18.20 -13.51
C GLY A 315 -8.38 16.73 -13.23
N TYR A 316 -9.08 16.29 -12.20
CA TYR A 316 -9.09 14.88 -11.82
C TYR A 316 -10.46 14.46 -11.30
N TRP A 317 -10.84 13.24 -11.60
CA TRP A 317 -12.03 12.60 -11.06
C TRP A 317 -11.63 11.33 -10.32
N ILE A 318 -11.94 11.30 -9.03
CA ILE A 318 -11.67 10.13 -8.18
C ILE A 318 -12.97 9.65 -7.55
N LYS A 319 -13.17 8.35 -7.52
CA LYS A 319 -14.42 7.75 -7.04
C LYS A 319 -14.21 6.36 -6.45
N THR A 320 -14.89 6.08 -5.33
CA THR A 320 -15.08 4.71 -4.85
C THR A 320 -16.01 3.97 -5.82
N GLY A 321 -15.53 2.84 -6.37
CA GLY A 321 -16.28 2.08 -7.36
C GLY A 321 -15.53 0.86 -7.85
N THR A 322 -16.20 0.06 -8.68
CA THR A 322 -15.64 -1.16 -9.26
C THR A 322 -15.02 -0.90 -10.62
N ALA A 323 -13.91 -1.58 -10.91
CA ALA A 323 -13.28 -1.58 -12.24
C ALA A 323 -14.12 -2.35 -13.29
N THR A 324 -15.09 -3.15 -12.87
CA THR A 324 -15.93 -3.96 -13.75
C THR A 324 -17.07 -3.18 -14.40
N SER A 325 -17.29 -1.91 -14.01
CA SER A 325 -18.34 -1.03 -14.55
C SER A 325 -17.93 0.43 -14.46
N LEU A 326 -17.15 0.89 -15.43
CA LEU A 326 -16.65 2.25 -15.50
C LEU A 326 -17.70 3.20 -16.09
N LYS A 327 -18.02 4.27 -15.40
CA LYS A 327 -18.92 5.34 -15.88
C LYS A 327 -18.15 6.34 -16.74
N ILE A 328 -17.47 5.82 -17.76
CA ILE A 328 -16.61 6.56 -18.69
C ILE A 328 -17.08 6.21 -20.10
N PRO A 329 -17.26 7.16 -21.02
CA PRO A 329 -17.59 6.88 -22.40
C PRO A 329 -16.51 6.05 -23.11
N SER A 330 -16.91 5.28 -24.12
CA SER A 330 -15.98 4.44 -24.89
C SER A 330 -14.99 5.29 -25.67
N GLY A 331 -13.71 4.87 -25.70
CA GLY A 331 -12.68 5.47 -26.55
C GLY A 331 -12.16 6.85 -26.09
N THR A 332 -12.47 7.29 -24.87
CA THR A 332 -12.13 8.64 -24.40
C THR A 332 -10.83 8.73 -23.59
N VAL A 333 -10.31 7.60 -23.12
CA VAL A 333 -9.09 7.54 -22.31
C VAL A 333 -7.85 7.49 -23.20
N GLY A 334 -6.89 8.36 -22.97
CA GLY A 334 -5.64 8.44 -23.72
C GLY A 334 -4.60 7.38 -23.31
N TYR A 335 -4.56 7.04 -22.03
CA TYR A 335 -3.63 6.06 -21.49
C TYR A 335 -4.18 5.40 -20.22
N VAL A 336 -3.83 4.15 -20.01
CA VAL A 336 -4.16 3.41 -18.77
C VAL A 336 -2.88 2.90 -18.12
N PHE A 337 -2.72 3.18 -16.82
CA PHE A 337 -1.69 2.57 -15.99
C PHE A 337 -2.34 1.98 -14.74
N VAL A 338 -2.26 0.65 -14.58
CA VAL A 338 -2.98 -0.07 -13.53
C VAL A 338 -2.12 -1.11 -12.84
N ASP A 339 -2.37 -1.30 -11.54
CA ASP A 339 -1.83 -2.37 -10.71
C ASP A 339 -3.00 -3.21 -10.16
N PRO A 340 -3.55 -4.14 -10.99
CA PRO A 340 -4.70 -4.94 -10.56
C PRO A 340 -4.32 -5.89 -9.43
N PRO A 341 -5.28 -6.37 -8.61
CA PRO A 341 -5.01 -7.31 -7.54
C PRO A 341 -4.39 -8.62 -8.07
N HIS A 342 -3.32 -9.09 -7.39
CA HIS A 342 -2.56 -10.28 -7.79
C HIS A 342 -3.09 -11.55 -7.09
N GLY A 343 -4.35 -11.90 -7.32
CA GLY A 343 -4.99 -13.07 -6.75
C GLY A 343 -5.11 -13.01 -5.22
N ASN A 344 -4.49 -13.96 -4.51
CA ASN A 344 -4.55 -14.07 -3.05
C ASN A 344 -3.41 -13.32 -2.32
N ARG A 345 -2.61 -12.50 -3.02
CA ARG A 345 -1.41 -11.91 -2.43
C ARG A 345 -1.71 -10.87 -1.35
N MET A 346 -2.70 -10.02 -1.59
CA MET A 346 -3.05 -8.90 -0.70
C MET A 346 -4.57 -8.76 -0.57
N PRO A 347 -5.16 -9.10 0.58
CA PRO A 347 -6.57 -8.87 0.84
C PRO A 347 -6.79 -7.40 1.25
N TYR A 348 -6.95 -6.52 0.25
CA TYR A 348 -6.93 -5.06 0.45
C TYR A 348 -8.03 -4.55 1.35
N LEU A 349 -9.27 -5.05 1.22
CA LEU A 349 -10.39 -4.60 2.06
C LEU A 349 -10.22 -5.09 3.49
N GLU A 350 -9.81 -6.35 3.70
CA GLU A 350 -9.51 -6.89 5.03
C GLU A 350 -8.43 -6.04 5.72
N LEU A 351 -7.31 -5.77 5.04
CA LEU A 351 -6.21 -4.99 5.58
C LEU A 351 -6.57 -3.53 5.88
N SER A 352 -7.60 -3.00 5.21
CA SER A 352 -8.04 -1.62 5.36
C SER A 352 -9.14 -1.44 6.41
N LEU A 353 -9.67 -2.52 6.98
CA LEU A 353 -10.78 -2.48 7.94
C LEU A 353 -10.54 -1.53 9.11
N MET A 354 -9.33 -1.51 9.66
CA MET A 354 -9.00 -0.59 10.75
C MET A 354 -9.26 0.86 10.35
N TRP A 355 -8.84 1.29 9.18
CA TRP A 355 -9.04 2.68 8.73
C TRP A 355 -10.48 2.95 8.33
N ASN A 356 -11.08 2.05 7.55
CA ASN A 356 -12.46 2.19 7.11
C ASN A 356 -13.43 2.27 8.29
N SER A 357 -13.25 1.42 9.31
CA SER A 357 -14.11 1.39 10.49
C SER A 357 -14.03 2.67 11.33
N TRP A 358 -12.81 3.18 11.57
CA TRP A 358 -12.65 4.44 12.30
C TRP A 358 -13.21 5.64 11.53
N LEU A 359 -13.16 5.64 10.20
CA LEU A 359 -13.76 6.68 9.35
C LEU A 359 -15.24 6.45 9.04
N ARG A 360 -15.81 5.32 9.48
CA ARG A 360 -17.18 4.88 9.16
C ARG A 360 -17.43 4.79 7.66
N PHE A 361 -16.43 4.32 6.92
CA PHE A 361 -16.54 4.07 5.50
C PHE A 361 -17.10 2.67 5.25
N GLU A 362 -18.08 2.59 4.37
CA GLU A 362 -18.66 1.33 3.92
C GLU A 362 -17.91 0.83 2.68
N SER A 363 -17.56 -0.44 2.67
CA SER A 363 -16.87 -1.10 1.57
C SER A 363 -17.80 -2.08 0.85
N ASN A 364 -17.73 -2.09 -0.47
CA ASN A 364 -18.46 -3.09 -1.27
C ASN A 364 -17.59 -4.35 -1.42
N TRP A 365 -17.78 -5.29 -0.52
CA TRP A 365 -17.04 -6.54 -0.44
C TRP A 365 -17.30 -7.50 -1.61
N GLU A 366 -18.51 -7.47 -2.15
CA GLU A 366 -18.93 -8.35 -3.25
C GLU A 366 -18.19 -8.03 -4.55
N GLU A 367 -17.95 -6.74 -4.81
CA GLU A 367 -17.33 -6.28 -6.04
C GLU A 367 -15.80 -6.33 -6.02
N GLU A 368 -15.17 -6.65 -4.89
CA GLU A 368 -13.71 -6.76 -4.82
C GLU A 368 -13.19 -7.90 -5.72
N ILE A 369 -12.13 -7.60 -6.47
CA ILE A 369 -11.41 -8.59 -7.31
C ILE A 369 -10.27 -9.15 -6.49
N VAL A 370 -10.47 -10.31 -5.86
CA VAL A 370 -9.50 -10.96 -4.96
C VAL A 370 -9.78 -12.46 -4.90
N ILE A 371 -8.76 -13.25 -4.58
CA ILE A 371 -8.92 -14.62 -4.12
C ILE A 371 -8.75 -14.60 -2.60
N SER A 372 -9.79 -14.96 -1.85
CA SER A 372 -9.78 -14.92 -0.39
C SER A 372 -9.87 -16.33 0.19
N ALA A 373 -9.00 -16.61 1.17
CA ALA A 373 -9.07 -17.85 1.92
C ALA A 373 -10.18 -17.85 3.00
N SER A 374 -10.87 -16.72 3.19
CA SER A 374 -12.01 -16.65 4.10
C SER A 374 -13.25 -17.27 3.47
N PRO A 375 -13.85 -18.31 4.11
CA PRO A 375 -15.05 -18.95 3.57
C PRO A 375 -16.25 -17.98 3.45
N GLU A 376 -16.32 -17.00 4.32
CA GLU A 376 -17.40 -16.01 4.32
C GLU A 376 -17.38 -15.08 3.09
N ARG A 377 -16.19 -14.91 2.48
CA ARG A 377 -16.00 -14.02 1.34
C ARG A 377 -16.49 -14.62 0.03
N GLN A 378 -16.51 -15.94 -0.13
CA GLN A 378 -16.88 -16.64 -1.37
C GLN A 378 -16.12 -16.11 -2.59
N LYS A 379 -14.81 -15.82 -2.43
CA LYS A 379 -13.93 -15.23 -3.44
C LYS A 379 -12.91 -16.28 -3.91
N ASP A 380 -13.33 -17.15 -4.81
CA ASP A 380 -12.51 -18.18 -5.42
C ASP A 380 -11.78 -17.71 -6.70
N GLU A 381 -11.05 -18.61 -7.32
CA GLU A 381 -10.33 -18.36 -8.57
C GLU A 381 -11.26 -18.06 -9.74
N GLU A 382 -12.46 -18.67 -9.76
CA GLU A 382 -13.43 -18.45 -10.84
C GLU A 382 -14.06 -17.06 -10.75
N ASP A 383 -14.45 -16.59 -9.55
CA ASP A 383 -14.93 -15.21 -9.33
C ASP A 383 -13.83 -14.21 -9.69
N TYR A 384 -12.60 -14.45 -9.25
CA TYR A 384 -11.45 -13.60 -9.60
C TYR A 384 -11.26 -13.50 -11.11
N ARG A 385 -11.20 -14.63 -11.82
CA ARG A 385 -11.02 -14.69 -13.28
C ARG A 385 -12.13 -13.95 -14.02
N LYS A 386 -13.39 -14.17 -13.63
CA LYS A 386 -14.57 -13.54 -14.23
C LYS A 386 -14.55 -12.02 -14.06
N ARG A 387 -14.28 -11.55 -12.84
CA ARG A 387 -14.25 -10.11 -12.55
C ARG A 387 -13.06 -9.41 -13.18
N LEU A 388 -11.89 -10.06 -13.19
CA LEU A 388 -10.70 -9.52 -13.84
C LEU A 388 -10.94 -9.35 -15.34
N ALA A 389 -11.53 -10.35 -16.01
CA ALA A 389 -11.89 -10.25 -17.42
C ALA A 389 -12.91 -9.13 -17.70
N ALA A 390 -13.91 -8.95 -16.82
CA ALA A 390 -14.87 -7.85 -16.94
C ALA A 390 -14.18 -6.48 -16.77
N ALA A 391 -13.27 -6.34 -15.83
CA ALA A 391 -12.51 -5.10 -15.62
C ALA A 391 -11.63 -4.76 -16.85
N PHE A 392 -10.96 -5.75 -17.44
CA PHE A 392 -10.17 -5.54 -18.66
C PHE A 392 -11.06 -5.25 -19.88
N GLY A 393 -12.28 -5.80 -19.91
CA GLY A 393 -13.30 -5.43 -20.90
C GLY A 393 -13.66 -3.94 -20.83
N GLU A 394 -13.85 -3.42 -19.64
CA GLU A 394 -14.11 -1.99 -19.42
C GLU A 394 -12.90 -1.11 -19.75
N ILE A 395 -11.68 -1.52 -19.34
CA ILE A 395 -10.44 -0.82 -19.70
C ILE A 395 -10.30 -0.74 -21.23
N TRP A 396 -10.51 -1.86 -21.93
CA TRP A 396 -10.46 -1.88 -23.40
C TRP A 396 -11.52 -0.98 -24.02
N ARG A 397 -12.74 -0.99 -23.48
CA ARG A 397 -13.85 -0.17 -23.97
C ARG A 397 -13.57 1.32 -23.90
N VAL A 398 -13.06 1.79 -22.74
CA VAL A 398 -12.83 3.22 -22.49
C VAL A 398 -11.55 3.76 -23.12
N LEU A 399 -10.55 2.91 -23.33
CA LEU A 399 -9.29 3.29 -23.95
C LEU A 399 -9.50 3.68 -25.42
N GLY A 400 -8.85 4.73 -25.87
CA GLY A 400 -8.85 5.17 -27.27
C GLY A 400 -8.18 4.15 -28.21
N ASP A 401 -8.54 4.18 -29.47
CA ASP A 401 -7.98 3.29 -30.48
C ASP A 401 -6.49 3.55 -30.69
N ASN A 402 -5.70 2.50 -30.87
CA ASN A 402 -4.23 2.52 -30.96
C ASN A 402 -3.50 3.08 -29.73
N ARG A 403 -4.21 3.32 -28.64
CA ARG A 403 -3.63 3.75 -27.35
C ARG A 403 -3.14 2.56 -26.53
N TYR A 404 -2.43 2.86 -25.45
CA TYR A 404 -1.71 1.87 -24.64
C TYR A 404 -2.29 1.74 -23.24
N ALA A 405 -2.16 0.52 -22.70
CA ALA A 405 -2.39 0.21 -21.30
C ALA A 405 -1.15 -0.49 -20.72
N SER A 406 -0.60 0.02 -19.62
CA SER A 406 0.49 -0.61 -18.89
C SER A 406 -0.03 -1.22 -17.59
N ILE A 407 0.23 -2.50 -17.40
CA ILE A 407 -0.31 -3.32 -16.33
C ILE A 407 0.84 -3.81 -15.48
N VAL A 408 0.87 -3.40 -14.23
CA VAL A 408 1.89 -3.90 -13.29
C VAL A 408 1.40 -5.22 -12.72
N PHE A 409 2.25 -6.25 -12.78
CA PHE A 409 1.86 -7.56 -12.29
C PHE A 409 3.04 -8.40 -11.80
N ASN A 410 2.79 -9.18 -10.76
CA ASN A 410 3.71 -10.20 -10.26
C ASN A 410 2.93 -11.22 -9.43
N SER A 411 2.97 -12.48 -9.83
CA SER A 411 2.33 -13.59 -9.11
C SER A 411 3.22 -14.83 -9.10
N LEU A 412 3.11 -15.63 -8.05
CA LEU A 412 3.71 -16.97 -8.00
C LEU A 412 2.76 -18.06 -8.51
N SER A 413 1.48 -17.71 -8.73
CA SER A 413 0.49 -18.63 -9.26
C SER A 413 0.44 -18.53 -10.78
N ASP A 414 0.67 -19.64 -11.48
CA ASP A 414 0.54 -19.73 -12.92
C ASP A 414 -0.91 -19.44 -13.38
N ASP A 415 -1.91 -19.91 -12.63
CA ASP A 415 -3.32 -19.70 -12.95
C ASP A 415 -3.70 -18.21 -12.84
N THR A 416 -3.10 -17.50 -11.91
CA THR A 416 -3.26 -16.04 -11.80
C THR A 416 -2.63 -15.33 -13.02
N TRP A 417 -1.44 -15.77 -13.47
CA TRP A 417 -0.82 -15.29 -14.71
C TRP A 417 -1.70 -15.56 -15.93
N LEU A 418 -2.20 -16.79 -16.07
CA LEU A 418 -3.07 -17.17 -17.18
C LEU A 418 -4.37 -16.36 -17.19
N SER A 419 -4.93 -16.11 -16.00
CA SER A 419 -6.12 -15.29 -15.83
C SER A 419 -5.90 -13.85 -16.30
N LEU A 420 -4.78 -13.24 -15.95
CA LEU A 420 -4.42 -11.89 -16.39
C LEU A 420 -4.22 -11.83 -17.91
N LEU A 421 -3.38 -12.70 -18.46
CA LEU A 421 -3.06 -12.69 -19.89
C LEU A 421 -4.30 -12.98 -20.74
N ASN A 422 -5.16 -13.92 -20.32
CA ASN A 422 -6.42 -14.18 -20.99
C ASN A 422 -7.43 -13.03 -20.84
N SER A 423 -7.39 -12.28 -19.75
CA SER A 423 -8.20 -11.07 -19.61
C SER A 423 -7.78 -9.98 -20.60
N CYS A 424 -6.48 -9.79 -20.81
CA CYS A 424 -5.95 -8.85 -21.81
C CYS A 424 -6.26 -9.32 -23.24
N LEU A 425 -5.82 -10.51 -23.61
CA LEU A 425 -5.92 -11.03 -24.98
C LEU A 425 -7.37 -11.32 -25.38
N GLY A 426 -8.20 -11.81 -24.44
CA GLY A 426 -9.62 -12.09 -24.67
C GLY A 426 -10.46 -10.84 -24.92
N THR A 427 -10.01 -9.69 -24.45
CA THR A 427 -10.65 -8.40 -24.75
C THR A 427 -10.14 -7.76 -26.04
N GLY A 428 -9.08 -8.29 -26.65
CA GLY A 428 -8.53 -7.82 -27.92
C GLY A 428 -7.32 -6.91 -27.80
N PHE A 429 -6.70 -6.84 -26.64
CA PHE A 429 -5.39 -6.21 -26.49
C PHE A 429 -4.31 -7.04 -27.18
N GLU A 430 -3.32 -6.37 -27.74
CA GLU A 430 -2.05 -6.97 -28.14
C GLU A 430 -1.00 -6.64 -27.08
N ILE A 431 -0.30 -7.65 -26.58
CA ILE A 431 0.84 -7.46 -25.67
C ILE A 431 2.05 -7.12 -26.53
N VAL A 432 2.57 -5.91 -26.37
CA VAL A 432 3.67 -5.38 -27.19
C VAL A 432 5.01 -5.40 -26.48
N ASP A 433 5.00 -5.40 -25.13
CA ASP A 433 6.24 -5.38 -24.36
C ASP A 433 6.04 -5.86 -22.92
N ILE A 434 7.06 -6.45 -22.31
CA ILE A 434 7.11 -6.82 -20.89
C ILE A 434 8.46 -6.36 -20.33
N GLN A 435 8.43 -5.40 -19.42
CA GLN A 435 9.63 -4.83 -18.78
C GLN A 435 9.59 -5.00 -17.26
N PRO A 436 10.75 -5.07 -16.58
CA PRO A 436 10.76 -4.99 -15.13
C PRO A 436 10.40 -3.57 -14.70
N LEU A 437 9.61 -3.47 -13.65
CA LEU A 437 9.52 -2.23 -12.91
C LEU A 437 10.70 -2.25 -11.94
N ASP A 438 11.86 -1.69 -12.30
CA ASP A 438 13.15 -1.74 -11.58
C ASP A 438 13.04 -1.33 -10.10
N TYR A 439 12.19 -2.06 -9.38
CA TYR A 439 11.82 -1.86 -8.01
C TYR A 439 11.78 -3.18 -7.27
N SER A 440 12.79 -3.42 -6.46
CA SER A 440 12.67 -4.42 -5.41
C SER A 440 12.17 -3.73 -4.14
N ALA A 441 10.92 -3.94 -3.77
CA ALA A 441 10.56 -3.79 -2.38
C ALA A 441 11.38 -4.84 -1.62
N HIS A 442 12.47 -4.44 -0.99
CA HIS A 442 13.24 -5.29 -0.08
C HIS A 442 12.33 -5.69 1.09
N SER A 443 11.48 -6.68 0.88
CA SER A 443 10.78 -7.37 1.95
C SER A 443 11.59 -8.61 2.30
N VAL A 444 11.71 -8.90 3.58
CA VAL A 444 12.38 -10.14 4.08
C VAL A 444 11.81 -11.39 3.38
N ILE A 445 10.54 -11.37 2.97
CA ILE A 445 9.89 -12.45 2.24
C ILE A 445 10.39 -12.55 0.78
N GLN A 446 10.79 -11.45 0.15
CA GLN A 446 11.35 -11.46 -1.20
C GLN A 446 12.84 -11.87 -1.19
N ASP A 447 13.59 -11.48 -0.15
CA ASP A 447 15.00 -11.85 0.00
C ASP A 447 15.20 -13.35 0.32
N THR A 448 14.23 -14.02 0.94
CA THR A 448 14.28 -15.45 1.24
C THR A 448 13.88 -16.34 0.07
N ARG A 449 13.33 -15.79 -1.00
CA ARG A 449 12.99 -16.53 -2.22
C ARG A 449 14.24 -16.64 -3.09
N LYS A 450 14.83 -17.83 -3.13
CA LYS A 450 15.79 -18.15 -4.17
C LYS A 450 15.09 -17.93 -5.52
N GLN A 451 15.64 -17.02 -6.35
CA GLN A 451 15.41 -16.85 -7.79
C GLN A 451 13.99 -16.51 -8.27
N ALA A 452 12.99 -16.35 -7.40
CA ALA A 452 11.66 -15.84 -7.79
C ALA A 452 11.78 -14.43 -8.42
N LEU A 453 10.81 -14.05 -9.23
CA LEU A 453 10.67 -12.68 -9.73
C LEU A 453 10.78 -11.69 -8.58
N LYS A 454 11.95 -11.10 -8.41
CA LYS A 454 12.24 -10.13 -7.33
C LYS A 454 11.61 -8.78 -7.59
N THR A 455 11.21 -8.51 -8.83
CA THR A 455 10.60 -7.26 -9.26
C THR A 455 9.21 -7.49 -9.86
N ASP A 456 8.36 -6.48 -9.77
CA ASP A 456 7.11 -6.50 -10.52
C ASP A 456 7.43 -6.30 -12.02
N LEU A 457 6.60 -6.86 -12.90
CA LEU A 457 6.69 -6.66 -14.34
C LEU A 457 5.63 -5.67 -14.80
N VAL A 458 5.96 -4.86 -15.81
CA VAL A 458 5.01 -4.01 -16.52
C VAL A 458 4.72 -4.63 -17.87
N ILE A 459 3.50 -5.08 -18.07
CA ILE A 459 2.99 -5.63 -19.32
C ILE A 459 2.34 -4.48 -20.08
N THR A 460 2.95 -4.06 -21.17
CA THR A 460 2.39 -3.01 -22.03
C THR A 460 1.55 -3.64 -23.13
N CYS A 461 0.30 -3.23 -23.18
CA CYS A 461 -0.70 -3.67 -24.13
C CYS A 461 -1.10 -2.50 -25.06
N GLN A 462 -1.41 -2.79 -26.32
CA GLN A 462 -1.98 -1.84 -27.25
C GLN A 462 -3.41 -2.26 -27.65
N LYS A 463 -4.32 -1.30 -27.68
CA LYS A 463 -5.64 -1.51 -28.24
C LYS A 463 -5.56 -1.43 -29.76
N GLN A 464 -5.70 -2.56 -30.43
CA GLN A 464 -5.71 -2.61 -31.90
C GLN A 464 -7.11 -2.71 -32.50
N ILE A 465 -7.30 -2.10 -33.65
CA ILE A 465 -8.51 -2.19 -34.45
C ILE A 465 -8.12 -2.74 -35.83
N PRO A 466 -8.79 -3.80 -36.35
CA PRO A 466 -9.94 -4.49 -35.78
C PRO A 466 -9.57 -5.37 -34.57
N LYS A 467 -10.52 -5.53 -33.66
CA LYS A 467 -10.38 -6.33 -32.43
C LYS A 467 -10.04 -7.79 -32.75
N GLN A 468 -8.93 -8.30 -32.20
CA GLN A 468 -8.51 -9.70 -32.36
C GLN A 468 -8.46 -10.38 -30.97
N ALA A 469 -9.62 -10.82 -30.48
CA ALA A 469 -9.68 -11.58 -29.25
C ALA A 469 -9.00 -12.95 -29.41
N ARG A 470 -8.10 -13.26 -28.49
CA ARG A 470 -7.35 -14.53 -28.46
C ARG A 470 -7.46 -15.16 -27.07
N ARG A 471 -7.35 -16.47 -27.01
CA ARG A 471 -7.19 -17.21 -25.75
C ARG A 471 -5.91 -18.02 -25.82
N ILE A 472 -5.19 -18.04 -24.73
CA ILE A 472 -4.00 -18.86 -24.53
C ILE A 472 -4.26 -19.90 -23.44
N ARG A 473 -3.49 -20.97 -23.51
CA ARG A 473 -3.48 -22.04 -22.50
C ARG A 473 -2.05 -22.46 -22.21
N PHE A 474 -1.83 -23.11 -21.09
CA PHE A 474 -0.55 -23.73 -20.83
C PHE A 474 -0.36 -24.94 -21.77
N ASN A 475 0.79 -24.97 -22.43
CA ASN A 475 1.22 -26.09 -23.26
C ASN A 475 2.75 -26.07 -23.38
N GLY A 476 3.33 -27.17 -23.76
CA GLY A 476 4.76 -27.36 -23.97
C GLY A 476 5.34 -28.38 -22.99
N SER A 477 6.23 -29.21 -23.48
CA SER A 477 7.00 -30.16 -22.68
C SER A 477 8.19 -29.46 -22.05
N GLU A 478 8.68 -30.00 -20.92
CA GLU A 478 9.89 -29.52 -20.25
C GLU A 478 11.11 -29.56 -21.19
N LEU A 479 11.24 -30.59 -22.01
CA LEU A 479 12.31 -30.75 -22.98
C LEU A 479 12.28 -29.64 -24.08
N GLU A 480 11.08 -29.27 -24.53
CA GLU A 480 10.93 -28.16 -25.50
C GLU A 480 11.28 -26.81 -24.86
N LEU A 481 10.87 -26.61 -23.59
CA LEU A 481 11.20 -25.42 -22.82
C LEU A 481 12.72 -25.29 -22.62
N GLU A 482 13.38 -26.39 -22.18
CA GLU A 482 14.84 -26.41 -21.99
C GLU A 482 15.57 -26.06 -23.31
N ARG A 483 15.12 -26.62 -24.44
CA ARG A 483 15.70 -26.30 -25.74
C ARG A 483 15.54 -24.82 -26.08
N LYS A 484 14.34 -24.24 -25.92
CA LYS A 484 14.09 -22.81 -26.19
C LYS A 484 14.91 -21.90 -25.30
N LEU A 485 15.07 -22.26 -24.03
CA LEU A 485 15.93 -21.52 -23.09
C LEU A 485 17.39 -21.58 -23.49
N SER A 486 17.87 -22.77 -23.89
CA SER A 486 19.23 -22.97 -24.38
C SER A 486 19.47 -22.16 -25.65
N ASP A 487 18.57 -22.25 -26.64
CA ASP A 487 18.65 -21.50 -27.88
C ASP A 487 18.67 -19.97 -27.63
N TYR A 488 17.84 -19.50 -26.69
CA TYR A 488 17.83 -18.09 -26.30
C TYR A 488 19.17 -17.66 -25.70
N LEU A 489 19.73 -18.44 -24.75
CA LEU A 489 20.97 -18.11 -24.07
C LEU A 489 22.21 -18.27 -24.98
N VAL A 490 22.17 -19.14 -25.99
CA VAL A 490 23.23 -19.20 -27.03
C VAL A 490 23.37 -17.86 -27.75
N HIS A 491 22.24 -17.19 -28.02
CA HIS A 491 22.23 -15.88 -28.67
C HIS A 491 22.53 -14.71 -27.73
N HIS A 492 22.64 -14.98 -26.41
CA HIS A 492 22.94 -13.98 -25.37
C HIS A 492 24.14 -14.45 -24.53
N PRO A 493 25.37 -14.47 -25.08
CA PRO A 493 26.55 -15.01 -24.40
C PRO A 493 26.93 -14.23 -23.15
N GLU A 494 26.52 -12.96 -23.05
CA GLU A 494 26.65 -12.11 -21.85
C GLU A 494 25.68 -12.51 -20.72
N GLY A 495 24.82 -13.49 -20.97
CA GLY A 495 23.73 -13.90 -20.09
C GLY A 495 22.52 -13.00 -20.18
N ALA A 496 21.38 -13.50 -19.70
CA ALA A 496 20.09 -12.79 -19.72
C ALA A 496 19.47 -12.71 -18.32
N GLU A 497 18.84 -11.59 -18.04
CA GLU A 497 18.04 -11.43 -16.82
C GLU A 497 16.71 -12.20 -16.93
N THR A 498 16.14 -12.60 -15.80
CA THR A 498 14.90 -13.40 -15.78
C THR A 498 13.77 -12.75 -16.57
N TYR A 499 13.61 -11.41 -16.48
CA TYR A 499 12.56 -10.72 -17.22
C TYR A 499 12.76 -10.74 -18.73
N GLN A 500 14.00 -10.69 -19.23
CA GLN A 500 14.32 -10.76 -20.66
C GLN A 500 13.90 -12.11 -21.22
N ILE A 501 14.19 -13.18 -20.49
CA ILE A 501 13.79 -14.54 -20.84
C ILE A 501 12.26 -14.68 -20.85
N LEU A 502 11.60 -14.18 -19.77
CA LEU A 502 10.14 -14.21 -19.69
C LEU A 502 9.48 -13.41 -20.82
N ASN A 503 9.99 -12.19 -21.10
CA ASN A 503 9.50 -11.39 -22.23
C ASN A 503 9.63 -12.16 -23.55
N ALA A 504 10.81 -12.66 -23.84
CA ALA A 504 11.04 -13.39 -25.08
C ALA A 504 10.13 -14.63 -25.24
N LEU A 505 10.01 -15.45 -24.18
CA LEU A 505 9.20 -16.66 -24.22
C LEU A 505 7.69 -16.38 -24.23
N LEU A 506 7.21 -15.42 -23.43
CA LEU A 506 5.78 -15.10 -23.38
C LEU A 506 5.32 -14.41 -24.65
N VAL A 507 6.00 -13.33 -25.07
CA VAL A 507 5.60 -12.57 -26.27
C VAL A 507 5.67 -13.44 -27.53
N SER A 508 6.71 -14.25 -27.71
CA SER A 508 6.83 -15.12 -28.89
C SER A 508 5.84 -16.29 -28.89
N SER A 509 5.36 -16.70 -27.74
CA SER A 509 4.42 -17.84 -27.60
C SER A 509 2.95 -17.43 -27.74
N ILE A 510 2.58 -16.19 -27.43
CA ILE A 510 1.20 -15.69 -27.54
C ILE A 510 0.56 -15.96 -28.91
N PRO A 511 1.23 -15.69 -30.07
CA PRO A 511 0.66 -15.96 -31.38
C PRO A 511 0.30 -17.43 -31.65
N THR A 512 0.97 -18.38 -30.96
CA THR A 512 0.70 -19.82 -31.08
C THR A 512 -0.52 -20.29 -30.28
N GLY A 513 -1.10 -19.42 -29.45
CA GLY A 513 -2.22 -19.75 -28.55
C GLY A 513 -1.82 -20.58 -27.32
N SER A 514 -0.52 -20.72 -27.06
CA SER A 514 -0.01 -21.49 -25.91
C SER A 514 1.21 -20.82 -25.31
N ILE A 515 1.32 -20.90 -23.96
CA ILE A 515 2.46 -20.40 -23.20
C ILE A 515 2.99 -21.46 -22.24
N TYR A 516 4.24 -21.34 -21.85
CA TYR A 516 4.80 -22.11 -20.74
C TYR A 516 4.33 -21.55 -19.40
N ARG A 517 4.26 -22.42 -18.39
CA ARG A 517 4.05 -21.97 -17.00
C ARG A 517 5.24 -21.13 -16.55
N VAL A 518 4.98 -20.03 -15.91
CA VAL A 518 6.06 -19.16 -15.36
C VAL A 518 6.88 -19.94 -14.32
N SER A 519 6.22 -20.77 -13.48
CA SER A 519 6.90 -21.66 -12.54
C SER A 519 7.86 -22.62 -13.28
N SER A 520 7.41 -23.29 -14.36
CA SER A 520 8.26 -24.22 -15.11
C SER A 520 9.46 -23.52 -15.76
N ILE A 521 9.29 -22.28 -16.24
CA ILE A 521 10.42 -21.49 -16.76
C ILE A 521 11.45 -21.25 -15.67
N LEU A 522 11.01 -20.82 -14.48
CA LEU A 522 11.90 -20.54 -13.35
C LEU A 522 12.59 -21.83 -12.85
N ASP A 523 11.84 -22.92 -12.66
CA ASP A 523 12.38 -24.21 -12.20
C ASP A 523 13.42 -24.75 -13.21
N THR A 524 13.14 -24.70 -14.52
CA THR A 524 14.08 -25.12 -15.55
C THR A 524 15.34 -24.26 -15.57
N LEU A 525 15.21 -22.95 -15.36
CA LEU A 525 16.36 -22.04 -15.24
C LEU A 525 17.22 -22.40 -14.03
N GLU A 526 16.61 -22.71 -12.89
CA GLU A 526 17.30 -23.08 -11.65
C GLU A 526 18.04 -24.43 -11.78
N ASP A 527 17.41 -25.39 -12.42
CA ASP A 527 17.91 -26.75 -12.47
C ASP A 527 18.97 -26.98 -13.57
N LYS A 528 18.92 -26.21 -14.65
CA LYS A 528 19.69 -26.47 -15.88
C LYS A 528 20.68 -25.38 -16.28
N PHE A 529 20.60 -24.20 -15.68
CA PHE A 529 21.41 -23.05 -16.10
C PHE A 529 22.10 -22.39 -14.91
N LYS A 530 23.23 -21.74 -15.17
CA LYS A 530 24.00 -21.06 -14.14
C LYS A 530 23.52 -19.62 -13.94
N PHE A 531 23.24 -19.23 -12.71
CA PHE A 531 22.94 -17.85 -12.35
C PHE A 531 24.19 -17.16 -11.79
N ALA A 532 24.70 -16.14 -12.47
CA ALA A 532 25.87 -15.38 -12.08
C ALA A 532 25.65 -13.90 -12.34
N GLN A 533 26.04 -13.05 -11.40
CA GLN A 533 25.94 -11.58 -11.52
C GLN A 533 24.56 -11.05 -11.93
N GLY A 534 23.47 -11.70 -11.45
CA GLY A 534 22.10 -11.32 -11.77
C GLY A 534 21.58 -11.85 -13.12
N ARG A 535 22.34 -12.67 -13.84
CA ARG A 535 22.02 -13.18 -15.17
C ARG A 535 22.13 -14.70 -15.24
N TRP A 536 21.28 -15.29 -16.07
CA TRP A 536 21.30 -16.69 -16.44
C TRP A 536 22.25 -16.89 -17.63
N CYS A 537 23.10 -17.90 -17.53
CA CYS A 537 24.08 -18.26 -18.56
C CYS A 537 24.04 -19.76 -18.80
N LEU A 538 24.47 -20.17 -19.98
CA LEU A 538 24.76 -21.58 -20.24
C LEU A 538 25.87 -22.06 -19.31
N GLU A 539 25.77 -23.29 -18.79
CA GLU A 539 26.92 -23.91 -18.17
C GLU A 539 28.02 -24.10 -19.23
N SER A 540 29.17 -23.49 -19.01
CA SER A 540 30.35 -23.80 -19.82
C SER A 540 30.63 -25.29 -19.63
N LYS A 541 30.45 -26.12 -20.68
CA LYS A 541 31.02 -27.47 -20.70
C LYS A 541 32.51 -27.32 -20.51
N GLY A 542 33.01 -27.59 -19.28
CA GLY A 542 34.43 -27.65 -18.96
C GLY A 542 35.17 -28.66 -19.84
#